data_8d28b4e3076056b9b5cd965f70a8161e
#
_entry.id   8d28b4e3076056b9b5cd965f70a8161e
#
_cell.length_a   1.000
_cell.length_b   1.000
_cell.length_c   1.000
_cell.angle_alpha   90.00
_cell.angle_beta   90.00
_cell.angle_gamma   90.00
#
_symmetry.space_group_name_H-M   'P 1'
#
loop_
_entity.id
_entity.type
_entity.pdbx_description
1 polymer ?
#
loop_
_entity_poly.entity_id
_entity_poly.type
_entity_poly.pdbx_seq_one_letter_code
_entity_poly.pdbx_strand_id
1 'polypeptide(L)'
;MRKGFRWSFVAAMMVLTMAIPSMAAQQKVKLVYWSMWEPNPIYMAYLEKAGKEFAKTNPLCEGVEVVKVPFSGYEAKYLAGFMARKGAPDMFIGNAFEWAGTYDFADKMPEDLAKNVDSMVFDFQKKIGVFKGIRYGLPTDGGCFQLLYINTDMMQEAGLDPNKPPKDLQELLDYAKKMTKYDASGKVTRSGYGVRYKGHPMGITDKFLPFLHAWDAVFVDPSYKKAQGFVNSKNAIEALTFYGDMVNKHKVVSLEVGNPEDAFSQKLAAMMTRESWGVPYVQTRGPDVKFKVFPLSPMKVAPGPWTLFPFSEMVYKQSPNKKLAWDFYRFLWTKDRELERHKEQNMAPVMVANFDAPFMKARPDYEALKEMLKRKPGPVYDHPKCNEIATAYGDSVLDVLYGRKNAETALLEASMRIERMLK
;
A
#
# COMPACT_ATOMS: atom_id res chain seq x y z
N MET A 1 -81.77 -47.64 -55.08
CA MET A 1 -81.32 -47.53 -53.70
C MET A 1 -79.90 -47.04 -53.68
N ARG A 2 -79.67 -45.74 -53.43
CA ARG A 2 -78.36 -45.12 -53.33
C ARG A 2 -78.27 -44.49 -51.93
N LYS A 3 -77.37 -45.02 -51.09
CA LYS A 3 -76.97 -44.47 -49.79
C LYS A 3 -76.02 -43.35 -49.98
N GLY A 4 -76.37 -42.13 -49.55
CA GLY A 4 -75.48 -40.98 -49.53
C GLY A 4 -74.57 -41.05 -48.32
N PHE A 5 -73.26 -40.78 -48.56
CA PHE A 5 -72.21 -40.70 -47.57
C PHE A 5 -71.99 -39.24 -47.26
N ARG A 6 -72.29 -38.80 -46.05
CA ARG A 6 -72.01 -37.45 -45.57
C ARG A 6 -70.63 -37.39 -44.96
N TRP A 7 -69.72 -36.59 -45.51
CA TRP A 7 -68.40 -36.22 -44.94
C TRP A 7 -68.56 -35.03 -44.01
N SER A 8 -68.32 -35.25 -42.73
CA SER A 8 -68.16 -34.16 -41.75
C SER A 8 -66.70 -33.75 -41.67
N PHE A 9 -66.42 -32.54 -42.11
CA PHE A 9 -65.11 -31.90 -41.92
C PHE A 9 -65.02 -31.41 -40.45
N VAL A 10 -64.16 -32.02 -39.63
CA VAL A 10 -63.76 -31.48 -38.34
C VAL A 10 -62.50 -30.63 -38.61
N ALA A 11 -62.64 -29.31 -38.53
CA ALA A 11 -61.52 -28.40 -38.56
C ALA A 11 -60.75 -28.41 -37.22
N ALA A 12 -59.60 -29.04 -37.14
CA ALA A 12 -58.73 -28.98 -35.97
C ALA A 12 -58.01 -27.62 -35.95
N MET A 13 -58.40 -26.76 -35.02
CA MET A 13 -57.74 -25.46 -34.77
C MET A 13 -56.49 -25.73 -33.95
N MET A 14 -55.31 -25.72 -34.63
CA MET A 14 -54.00 -25.83 -33.98
C MET A 14 -53.66 -24.51 -33.33
N VAL A 15 -53.84 -24.44 -32.00
CA VAL A 15 -53.38 -23.28 -31.21
C VAL A 15 -51.87 -23.39 -31.07
N LEU A 16 -51.14 -22.58 -31.85
CA LEU A 16 -49.68 -22.41 -31.73
C LEU A 16 -49.39 -21.58 -30.49
N THR A 17 -49.16 -22.22 -29.35
CA THR A 17 -48.64 -21.55 -28.16
C THR A 17 -47.16 -21.14 -28.44
N MET A 18 -46.93 -19.88 -28.82
CA MET A 18 -45.61 -19.30 -28.79
C MET A 18 -45.14 -19.31 -27.34
N ALA A 19 -44.23 -20.22 -27.00
CA ALA A 19 -43.48 -20.18 -25.76
C ALA A 19 -42.58 -18.91 -25.80
N ILE A 20 -43.02 -17.85 -25.13
CA ILE A 20 -42.16 -16.70 -24.84
C ILE A 20 -41.08 -17.26 -23.94
N PRO A 21 -39.78 -17.18 -24.33
CA PRO A 21 -38.70 -17.60 -23.44
C PRO A 21 -38.83 -16.74 -22.18
N SER A 22 -39.15 -17.35 -21.06
CA SER A 22 -39.04 -16.73 -19.75
C SER A 22 -37.59 -16.28 -19.61
N MET A 23 -37.34 -14.96 -19.71
CA MET A 23 -36.07 -14.42 -19.26
C MET A 23 -35.93 -14.76 -17.78
N ALA A 24 -35.28 -15.87 -17.49
CA ALA A 24 -34.91 -16.20 -16.12
C ALA A 24 -34.24 -14.94 -15.55
N ALA A 25 -34.82 -14.37 -14.52
CA ALA A 25 -34.25 -13.18 -13.87
C ALA A 25 -32.82 -13.53 -13.49
N GLN A 26 -31.89 -12.89 -14.15
CA GLN A 26 -30.45 -13.13 -13.94
C GLN A 26 -30.18 -12.86 -12.47
N GLN A 27 -29.72 -13.85 -11.72
CA GLN A 27 -29.49 -13.75 -10.28
C GLN A 27 -28.48 -12.64 -10.02
N LYS A 28 -28.83 -11.68 -9.18
CA LYS A 28 -27.93 -10.60 -8.79
C LYS A 28 -26.75 -11.18 -8.01
N VAL A 29 -25.59 -10.60 -8.21
CA VAL A 29 -24.35 -11.00 -7.57
C VAL A 29 -23.91 -9.94 -6.58
N LYS A 30 -23.56 -10.37 -5.37
CA LYS A 30 -22.84 -9.57 -4.39
C LYS A 30 -21.34 -9.82 -4.59
N LEU A 31 -20.60 -8.82 -5.06
CA LEU A 31 -19.16 -8.92 -5.24
C LEU A 31 -18.46 -8.98 -3.88
N VAL A 32 -17.47 -9.84 -3.75
CA VAL A 32 -16.68 -9.99 -2.53
C VAL A 32 -15.29 -9.39 -2.74
N TYR A 33 -14.89 -8.47 -1.86
CA TYR A 33 -13.59 -7.82 -1.86
C TYR A 33 -12.79 -8.20 -0.61
N TRP A 34 -11.59 -8.74 -0.76
CA TRP A 34 -10.68 -9.00 0.35
C TRP A 34 -9.67 -7.88 0.53
N SER A 35 -9.66 -7.28 1.74
CA SER A 35 -8.71 -6.24 2.12
C SER A 35 -7.85 -6.67 3.29
N MET A 36 -6.53 -6.65 3.12
CA MET A 36 -5.54 -6.78 4.20
C MET A 36 -5.03 -5.40 4.65
N TRP A 37 -5.44 -4.34 3.97
CA TRP A 37 -4.98 -2.99 4.26
C TRP A 37 -6.02 -2.23 5.06
N GLU A 38 -5.64 -1.83 6.27
CA GLU A 38 -6.53 -1.18 7.23
C GLU A 38 -5.94 0.13 7.78
N PRO A 39 -5.49 1.07 6.93
CA PRO A 39 -4.97 2.32 7.45
C PRO A 39 -6.05 3.12 8.17
N ASN A 40 -7.31 2.90 7.77
CA ASN A 40 -8.47 3.64 8.24
C ASN A 40 -9.74 2.78 8.08
N PRO A 41 -10.59 2.64 9.14
CA PRO A 41 -11.87 1.92 9.04
C PRO A 41 -12.79 2.46 7.94
N ILE A 42 -12.68 3.75 7.62
CA ILE A 42 -13.48 4.43 6.59
C ILE A 42 -13.13 3.90 5.17
N TYR A 43 -11.92 3.39 4.98
CA TYR A 43 -11.48 2.85 3.70
C TYR A 43 -12.42 1.75 3.17
N MET A 44 -12.77 0.79 4.02
CA MET A 44 -13.65 -0.32 3.64
C MET A 44 -15.10 0.10 3.51
N ALA A 45 -15.57 0.97 4.41
CA ALA A 45 -16.94 1.48 4.38
C ALA A 45 -17.26 2.22 3.06
N TYR A 46 -16.29 2.93 2.48
CA TYR A 46 -16.48 3.57 1.19
C TYR A 46 -16.77 2.56 0.07
N LEU A 47 -16.04 1.45 0.00
CA LEU A 47 -16.23 0.43 -1.04
C LEU A 47 -17.63 -0.22 -0.95
N GLU A 48 -18.13 -0.47 0.26
CA GLU A 48 -19.48 -0.99 0.46
C GLU A 48 -20.56 0.04 0.07
N LYS A 49 -20.35 1.31 0.41
CA LYS A 49 -21.21 2.43 -0.01
C LYS A 49 -21.25 2.51 -1.54
N ALA A 50 -20.10 2.56 -2.18
CA ALA A 50 -19.99 2.62 -3.64
C ALA A 50 -20.59 1.39 -4.33
N GLY A 51 -20.46 0.21 -3.72
CA GLY A 51 -21.11 -1.02 -4.19
C GLY A 51 -22.63 -0.92 -4.21
N LYS A 52 -23.24 -0.31 -3.18
CA LYS A 52 -24.69 -0.05 -3.14
C LYS A 52 -25.13 0.95 -4.21
N GLU A 53 -24.29 1.95 -4.51
CA GLU A 53 -24.56 2.91 -5.58
C GLU A 53 -24.43 2.28 -6.97
N PHE A 54 -23.40 1.47 -7.18
CA PHE A 54 -23.21 0.72 -8.41
C PHE A 54 -24.37 -0.23 -8.69
N ALA A 55 -24.91 -0.88 -7.66
CA ALA A 55 -26.09 -1.75 -7.77
C ALA A 55 -27.35 -1.03 -8.28
N LYS A 56 -27.47 0.30 -8.11
CA LYS A 56 -28.57 1.08 -8.66
C LYS A 56 -28.48 1.26 -10.17
N THR A 57 -27.26 1.22 -10.72
CA THR A 57 -26.99 1.42 -12.14
C THR A 57 -26.67 0.13 -12.90
N ASN A 58 -26.39 -0.96 -12.19
CA ASN A 58 -26.07 -2.26 -12.76
C ASN A 58 -27.03 -3.34 -12.23
N PRO A 59 -27.96 -3.85 -13.06
CA PRO A 59 -28.98 -4.81 -12.62
C PRO A 59 -28.41 -6.17 -12.19
N LEU A 60 -27.16 -6.49 -12.56
CA LEU A 60 -26.50 -7.74 -12.21
C LEU A 60 -25.82 -7.67 -10.82
N CYS A 61 -25.67 -6.47 -10.25
CA CYS A 61 -25.01 -6.27 -8.98
C CYS A 61 -26.03 -6.11 -7.84
N GLU A 62 -25.77 -6.79 -6.71
CA GLU A 62 -26.49 -6.57 -5.45
C GLU A 62 -25.74 -5.57 -4.55
N GLY A 63 -24.42 -5.46 -4.70
CA GLY A 63 -23.53 -4.63 -3.90
C GLY A 63 -22.11 -5.22 -3.80
N VAL A 64 -21.34 -4.66 -2.90
CA VAL A 64 -19.98 -5.14 -2.57
C VAL A 64 -19.94 -5.46 -1.08
N GLU A 65 -19.39 -6.60 -0.74
CA GLU A 65 -19.04 -7.00 0.63
C GLU A 65 -17.54 -6.95 0.81
N VAL A 66 -17.05 -6.23 1.83
CA VAL A 66 -15.64 -6.14 2.13
C VAL A 66 -15.28 -7.06 3.29
N VAL A 67 -14.41 -8.03 3.02
CA VAL A 67 -13.89 -8.97 4.01
C VAL A 67 -12.51 -8.52 4.46
N LYS A 68 -12.42 -8.22 5.75
CA LYS A 68 -11.19 -7.82 6.41
C LYS A 68 -10.28 -9.03 6.64
N VAL A 69 -9.03 -8.92 6.19
CA VAL A 69 -7.99 -9.91 6.42
C VAL A 69 -6.85 -9.24 7.20
N PRO A 70 -6.43 -9.77 8.37
CA PRO A 70 -5.31 -9.20 9.10
C PRO A 70 -4.05 -9.10 8.23
N PHE A 71 -3.34 -7.98 8.30
CA PHE A 71 -2.12 -7.76 7.52
C PHE A 71 -1.04 -8.82 7.80
N SER A 72 -0.89 -9.21 9.07
CA SER A 72 0.02 -10.32 9.42
C SER A 72 -0.56 -11.65 8.96
N GLY A 73 0.10 -12.30 8.01
CA GLY A 73 -0.29 -13.61 7.47
C GLY A 73 -1.40 -13.56 6.39
N TYR A 74 -1.65 -12.37 5.79
CA TYR A 74 -2.63 -12.24 4.72
C TYR A 74 -2.29 -13.12 3.51
N GLU A 75 -1.00 -13.25 3.19
CA GLU A 75 -0.53 -14.04 2.06
C GLU A 75 -0.99 -15.50 2.16
N ALA A 76 -0.80 -16.11 3.34
CA ALA A 76 -1.23 -17.50 3.57
C ALA A 76 -2.76 -17.65 3.42
N LYS A 77 -3.54 -16.71 3.94
CA LYS A 77 -5.00 -16.72 3.82
C LYS A 77 -5.46 -16.51 2.38
N TYR A 78 -4.85 -15.57 1.66
CA TYR A 78 -5.16 -15.31 0.25
C TYR A 78 -4.82 -16.54 -0.58
N LEU A 79 -3.62 -17.08 -0.43
CA LEU A 79 -3.17 -18.26 -1.17
C LEU A 79 -4.10 -19.46 -0.95
N ALA A 80 -4.43 -19.76 0.30
CA ALA A 80 -5.37 -20.84 0.63
C ALA A 80 -6.75 -20.63 0.00
N GLY A 81 -7.29 -19.41 0.07
CA GLY A 81 -8.60 -19.08 -0.52
C GLY A 81 -8.60 -19.17 -2.04
N PHE A 82 -7.58 -18.64 -2.70
CA PHE A 82 -7.46 -18.67 -4.16
C PHE A 82 -7.26 -20.10 -4.68
N MET A 83 -6.46 -20.92 -4.01
CA MET A 83 -6.29 -22.34 -4.37
C MET A 83 -7.56 -23.17 -4.15
N ALA A 84 -8.30 -22.90 -3.09
CA ALA A 84 -9.56 -23.58 -2.80
C ALA A 84 -10.69 -23.21 -3.77
N ARG A 85 -10.60 -22.05 -4.43
CA ARG A 85 -11.61 -21.44 -5.32
C ARG A 85 -12.98 -21.17 -4.67
N LYS A 86 -13.48 -22.10 -3.85
CA LYS A 86 -14.75 -21.95 -3.14
C LYS A 86 -14.59 -20.92 -2.01
N GLY A 87 -15.36 -19.84 -2.07
CA GLY A 87 -15.29 -18.74 -1.11
C GLY A 87 -14.11 -17.78 -1.35
N ALA A 88 -13.41 -17.91 -2.50
CA ALA A 88 -12.44 -16.91 -2.95
C ALA A 88 -13.16 -15.58 -3.27
N PRO A 89 -12.49 -14.43 -3.11
CA PRO A 89 -13.06 -13.13 -3.45
C PRO A 89 -13.18 -12.93 -4.97
N ASP A 90 -13.96 -11.93 -5.39
CA ASP A 90 -13.95 -11.44 -6.77
C ASP A 90 -12.83 -10.41 -6.98
N MET A 91 -12.58 -9.62 -5.94
CA MET A 91 -11.61 -8.52 -5.93
C MET A 91 -10.77 -8.60 -4.66
N PHE A 92 -9.54 -8.09 -4.74
CA PHE A 92 -8.63 -8.06 -3.59
C PHE A 92 -7.57 -6.97 -3.77
N ILE A 93 -6.94 -6.56 -2.66
CA ILE A 93 -5.79 -5.67 -2.68
C ILE A 93 -4.49 -6.44 -2.44
N GLY A 94 -3.44 -6.13 -3.20
CA GLY A 94 -2.13 -6.78 -3.06
C GLY A 94 -1.10 -6.24 -4.05
N ASN A 95 0.07 -6.89 -4.11
CA ASN A 95 1.15 -6.55 -5.01
C ASN A 95 1.05 -7.32 -6.33
N ALA A 96 1.18 -6.65 -7.47
CA ALA A 96 1.09 -7.31 -8.77
C ALA A 96 2.23 -8.31 -9.00
N PHE A 97 3.45 -8.05 -8.50
CA PHE A 97 4.58 -8.98 -8.64
C PHE A 97 4.33 -10.32 -7.92
N GLU A 98 3.59 -10.28 -6.81
CA GLU A 98 3.23 -11.48 -6.04
C GLU A 98 2.05 -12.20 -6.69
N TRP A 99 0.92 -11.50 -6.85
CA TRP A 99 -0.35 -12.14 -7.22
C TRP A 99 -0.51 -12.39 -8.72
N ALA A 100 0.14 -11.60 -9.57
CA ALA A 100 0.23 -11.89 -10.99
C ALA A 100 1.55 -12.59 -11.35
N GLY A 101 2.67 -12.19 -10.72
CA GLY A 101 4.00 -12.69 -11.07
C GLY A 101 4.33 -14.06 -10.49
N THR A 102 4.11 -14.26 -9.17
CA THR A 102 4.46 -15.51 -8.48
C THR A 102 3.34 -16.54 -8.60
N TYR A 103 2.09 -16.13 -8.34
CA TYR A 103 0.97 -17.05 -8.18
C TYR A 103 0.00 -17.09 -9.35
N ASP A 104 0.04 -16.13 -10.27
CA ASP A 104 -0.87 -16.03 -11.43
C ASP A 104 -2.37 -16.00 -11.04
N PHE A 105 -2.70 -15.36 -9.92
CA PHE A 105 -4.08 -15.23 -9.43
C PHE A 105 -4.76 -13.91 -9.78
N ALA A 106 -4.02 -12.89 -10.23
CA ALA A 106 -4.61 -11.64 -10.67
C ALA A 106 -5.03 -11.70 -12.15
N ASP A 107 -6.22 -11.18 -12.43
CA ASP A 107 -6.71 -11.03 -13.80
C ASP A 107 -6.09 -9.80 -14.48
N LYS A 108 -5.78 -9.92 -15.76
CA LYS A 108 -5.26 -8.80 -16.54
C LYS A 108 -6.34 -7.72 -16.68
N MET A 109 -5.98 -6.48 -16.36
CA MET A 109 -6.90 -5.35 -16.52
C MET A 109 -7.29 -5.18 -18.01
N PRO A 110 -8.57 -4.91 -18.32
CA PRO A 110 -8.99 -4.54 -19.69
C PRO A 110 -8.16 -3.37 -20.22
N GLU A 111 -7.76 -3.45 -21.48
CA GLU A 111 -6.79 -2.52 -22.08
C GLU A 111 -7.28 -1.07 -22.10
N ASP A 112 -8.57 -0.87 -22.33
CA ASP A 112 -9.21 0.46 -22.30
C ASP A 112 -9.11 1.09 -20.92
N LEU A 113 -9.38 0.31 -19.86
CA LEU A 113 -9.26 0.76 -18.47
C LEU A 113 -7.78 1.01 -18.10
N ALA A 114 -6.87 0.13 -18.52
CA ALA A 114 -5.44 0.29 -18.25
C ALA A 114 -4.89 1.60 -18.84
N LYS A 115 -5.21 1.90 -20.10
CA LYS A 115 -4.84 3.17 -20.76
C LYS A 115 -5.43 4.38 -20.04
N ASN A 116 -6.70 4.27 -19.62
CA ASN A 116 -7.36 5.35 -18.88
C ASN A 116 -6.65 5.58 -17.53
N VAL A 117 -6.33 4.53 -16.77
CA VAL A 117 -5.58 4.62 -15.50
C VAL A 117 -4.25 5.33 -15.72
N ASP A 118 -3.45 4.89 -16.69
CA ASP A 118 -2.13 5.44 -16.97
C ASP A 118 -2.15 6.92 -17.38
N SER A 119 -3.26 7.37 -17.99
CA SER A 119 -3.43 8.77 -18.39
C SER A 119 -3.78 9.72 -17.24
N MET A 120 -4.25 9.20 -16.11
CA MET A 120 -4.81 10.01 -15.02
C MET A 120 -3.91 10.11 -13.78
N VAL A 121 -2.97 9.17 -13.62
CA VAL A 121 -2.14 9.05 -12.42
C VAL A 121 -0.78 9.74 -12.55
N PHE A 122 -0.11 9.97 -11.42
CA PHE A 122 1.28 10.46 -11.40
C PHE A 122 2.23 9.44 -12.03
N ASP A 123 3.36 9.91 -12.59
CA ASP A 123 4.31 9.05 -13.31
C ASP A 123 4.84 7.88 -12.48
N PHE A 124 5.13 8.09 -11.20
CA PHE A 124 5.60 7.01 -10.33
C PHE A 124 4.52 5.93 -10.12
N GLN A 125 3.24 6.30 -10.15
CA GLN A 125 2.11 5.38 -9.97
C GLN A 125 1.77 4.56 -11.22
N LYS A 126 2.26 4.96 -12.39
CA LYS A 126 2.08 4.16 -13.62
C LYS A 126 2.68 2.77 -13.49
N LYS A 127 3.61 2.55 -12.57
CA LYS A 127 4.22 1.24 -12.28
C LYS A 127 3.52 0.46 -11.17
N ILE A 128 2.64 1.09 -10.38
CA ILE A 128 1.88 0.42 -9.31
C ILE A 128 0.77 -0.42 -9.94
N GLY A 129 0.67 -1.69 -9.55
CA GLY A 129 -0.28 -2.63 -10.13
C GLY A 129 0.14 -3.17 -11.51
N VAL A 130 1.41 -2.96 -11.91
CA VAL A 130 1.97 -3.44 -13.17
C VAL A 130 3.03 -4.51 -12.90
N PHE A 131 3.01 -5.58 -13.68
CA PHE A 131 4.03 -6.61 -13.69
C PHE A 131 4.40 -6.95 -15.14
N LYS A 132 5.70 -6.91 -15.47
CA LYS A 132 6.23 -7.13 -16.84
C LYS A 132 5.48 -6.35 -17.92
N GLY A 133 5.18 -5.07 -17.64
CA GLY A 133 4.50 -4.17 -18.57
C GLY A 133 3.00 -4.38 -18.72
N ILE A 134 2.40 -5.33 -18.01
CA ILE A 134 0.96 -5.59 -18.01
C ILE A 134 0.37 -5.03 -16.71
N ARG A 135 -0.72 -4.25 -16.83
CA ARG A 135 -1.46 -3.73 -15.68
C ARG A 135 -2.47 -4.76 -15.19
N TYR A 136 -2.46 -5.01 -13.88
CA TYR A 136 -3.36 -5.93 -13.17
C TYR A 136 -4.23 -5.21 -12.14
N GLY A 137 -3.83 -4.03 -11.68
CA GLY A 137 -4.54 -3.37 -10.61
C GLY A 137 -4.57 -1.85 -10.68
N LEU A 138 -5.53 -1.26 -9.95
CA LEU A 138 -5.68 0.17 -9.73
C LEU A 138 -4.79 0.60 -8.56
N PRO A 139 -3.98 1.68 -8.67
CA PRO A 139 -3.31 2.25 -7.52
C PRO A 139 -4.33 2.83 -6.53
N THR A 140 -4.00 2.79 -5.23
CA THR A 140 -4.97 3.09 -4.15
C THR A 140 -4.61 4.30 -3.29
N ASP A 141 -3.35 4.76 -3.31
CA ASP A 141 -2.86 5.86 -2.48
C ASP A 141 -1.86 6.72 -3.24
N GLY A 142 -2.17 8.01 -3.37
CA GLY A 142 -1.30 9.01 -3.99
C GLY A 142 -0.05 9.35 -3.19
N GLY A 143 -0.03 9.02 -1.90
CA GLY A 143 1.07 9.28 -0.97
C GLY A 143 1.71 8.01 -0.40
N CYS A 144 1.80 6.92 -1.18
CA CYS A 144 2.36 5.64 -0.76
C CYS A 144 3.90 5.62 -0.63
N PHE A 145 4.51 6.72 -0.25
CA PHE A 145 5.94 6.87 -0.02
C PHE A 145 6.24 7.58 1.31
N GLN A 146 7.43 7.40 1.82
CA GLN A 146 7.79 7.80 3.18
C GLN A 146 7.98 9.31 3.32
N LEU A 147 7.34 9.89 4.35
CA LEU A 147 7.43 11.28 4.77
C LEU A 147 7.90 11.35 6.23
N LEU A 148 8.52 12.46 6.62
CA LEU A 148 8.96 12.73 8.00
C LEU A 148 7.85 13.45 8.77
N TYR A 149 7.33 12.81 9.80
CA TYR A 149 6.38 13.36 10.78
C TYR A 149 7.14 13.86 12.00
N ILE A 150 6.84 15.06 12.47
CA ILE A 150 7.47 15.66 13.65
C ILE A 150 6.40 16.24 14.58
N ASN A 151 6.43 15.87 15.85
CA ASN A 151 5.58 16.43 16.88
C ASN A 151 6.04 17.86 17.20
N THR A 152 5.17 18.85 16.95
CA THR A 152 5.52 20.27 17.08
C THR A 152 5.64 20.75 18.52
N ASP A 153 4.84 20.19 19.46
CA ASP A 153 4.94 20.52 20.87
C ASP A 153 6.29 20.03 21.45
N MET A 154 6.75 18.84 21.03
CA MET A 154 8.05 18.29 21.44
C MET A 154 9.23 19.05 20.82
N MET A 155 9.08 19.59 19.61
CA MET A 155 10.08 20.50 19.04
C MET A 155 10.21 21.76 19.90
N GLN A 156 9.09 22.40 20.24
CA GLN A 156 9.10 23.59 21.08
C GLN A 156 9.68 23.31 22.46
N GLU A 157 9.32 22.19 23.10
CA GLU A 157 9.90 21.74 24.37
C GLU A 157 11.42 21.61 24.30
N ALA A 158 11.95 21.17 23.15
CA ALA A 158 13.37 21.00 22.89
C ALA A 158 14.09 22.29 22.40
N GLY A 159 13.38 23.43 22.34
CA GLY A 159 13.92 24.70 21.84
C GLY A 159 14.14 24.72 20.33
N LEU A 160 13.43 23.87 19.59
CA LEU A 160 13.50 23.80 18.12
C LEU A 160 12.33 24.57 17.49
N ASP A 161 12.57 25.16 16.30
CA ASP A 161 11.51 25.85 15.55
C ASP A 161 10.63 24.83 14.80
N PRO A 162 9.32 24.73 15.10
CA PRO A 162 8.41 23.78 14.45
C PRO A 162 8.23 24.00 12.94
N ASN A 163 8.73 25.10 12.39
CA ASN A 163 8.66 25.40 10.96
C ASN A 163 9.93 25.00 10.21
N LYS A 164 10.99 24.60 10.94
CA LYS A 164 12.26 24.21 10.35
C LYS A 164 12.47 22.70 10.50
N PRO A 165 12.24 21.91 9.45
CA PRO A 165 12.62 20.51 9.45
C PRO A 165 14.14 20.38 9.48
N PRO A 166 14.67 19.22 9.92
CA PRO A 166 16.10 18.94 9.81
C PRO A 166 16.55 18.97 8.33
N LYS A 167 17.64 19.65 8.06
CA LYS A 167 18.16 19.85 6.68
C LYS A 167 18.75 18.57 6.09
N ASP A 168 19.27 17.69 6.95
CA ASP A 168 19.87 16.40 6.59
C ASP A 168 19.65 15.38 7.71
N LEU A 169 20.04 14.11 7.47
CA LEU A 169 19.85 13.05 8.46
C LEU A 169 20.75 13.21 9.70
N GLN A 170 21.88 13.95 9.58
CA GLN A 170 22.69 14.27 10.76
C GLN A 170 21.94 15.25 11.69
N GLU A 171 21.34 16.29 11.13
CA GLU A 171 20.52 17.21 11.92
C GLU A 171 19.24 16.53 12.44
N LEU A 172 18.66 15.55 11.69
CA LEU A 172 17.58 14.71 12.20
C LEU A 172 18.00 13.96 13.46
N LEU A 173 19.21 13.40 13.48
CA LEU A 173 19.76 12.75 14.67
C LEU A 173 19.95 13.75 15.82
N ASP A 174 20.40 14.98 15.54
CA ASP A 174 20.55 16.01 16.58
C ASP A 174 19.20 16.48 17.13
N TYR A 175 18.17 16.56 16.28
CA TYR A 175 16.78 16.79 16.74
C TYR A 175 16.30 15.63 17.61
N ALA A 176 16.56 14.38 17.18
CA ALA A 176 16.21 13.21 17.95
C ALA A 176 16.85 13.22 19.35
N LYS A 177 18.15 13.57 19.46
CA LYS A 177 18.85 13.71 20.76
C LYS A 177 18.17 14.74 21.66
N LYS A 178 17.83 15.92 21.13
CA LYS A 178 17.18 16.99 21.89
C LYS A 178 15.78 16.62 22.38
N MET A 179 15.03 15.84 21.59
CA MET A 179 13.65 15.46 21.91
C MET A 179 13.52 14.16 22.70
N THR A 180 14.60 13.38 22.84
CA THR A 180 14.60 12.14 23.63
C THR A 180 14.48 12.47 25.13
N LYS A 181 13.71 11.65 25.85
CA LYS A 181 13.65 11.69 27.32
C LYS A 181 14.11 10.36 27.91
N TYR A 182 14.73 10.46 29.07
CA TYR A 182 15.24 9.34 29.82
C TYR A 182 14.69 9.35 31.24
N ASP A 183 14.56 8.19 31.85
CA ASP A 183 14.33 8.09 33.29
C ASP A 183 15.65 8.20 34.07
N ALA A 184 15.54 8.09 35.41
CA ALA A 184 16.69 8.18 36.31
C ALA A 184 17.74 7.09 36.09
N SER A 185 17.38 5.96 35.46
CA SER A 185 18.29 4.86 35.12
C SER A 185 18.98 5.03 33.75
N GLY A 186 18.61 6.10 33.01
CA GLY A 186 19.09 6.32 31.64
C GLY A 186 18.33 5.54 30.56
N LYS A 187 17.21 4.91 30.91
CA LYS A 187 16.34 4.22 29.93
C LYS A 187 15.51 5.25 29.17
N VAL A 188 15.39 5.07 27.85
CA VAL A 188 14.56 5.93 27.00
C VAL A 188 13.09 5.75 27.33
N THR A 189 12.43 6.80 27.81
CA THR A 189 10.98 6.88 28.09
C THR A 189 10.20 7.51 26.95
N ARG A 190 10.83 8.39 26.17
CA ARG A 190 10.31 8.97 24.94
C ARG A 190 11.41 8.95 23.89
N SER A 191 11.18 8.25 22.80
CA SER A 191 12.10 8.20 21.67
C SER A 191 12.12 9.54 20.93
N GLY A 192 13.30 10.02 20.56
CA GLY A 192 13.44 11.15 19.63
C GLY A 192 13.02 10.77 18.22
N TYR A 193 13.21 9.49 17.85
CA TYR A 193 12.78 8.94 16.58
C TYR A 193 12.18 7.54 16.77
N GLY A 194 11.09 7.23 16.06
CA GLY A 194 10.44 5.93 16.08
C GLY A 194 10.91 5.07 14.89
N VAL A 195 11.44 3.89 15.17
CA VAL A 195 11.81 2.89 14.16
C VAL A 195 10.83 1.72 14.16
N ARG A 196 10.67 1.06 13.02
CA ARG A 196 9.92 -0.20 12.96
C ARG A 196 10.85 -1.37 13.24
N TYR A 197 10.55 -2.12 14.28
CA TYR A 197 11.38 -3.24 14.76
C TYR A 197 10.60 -4.53 14.97
N LYS A 198 9.30 -4.55 14.68
CA LYS A 198 8.42 -5.71 14.82
C LYS A 198 7.31 -5.72 13.76
N GLY A 199 6.62 -6.85 13.66
CA GLY A 199 5.55 -7.07 12.70
C GLY A 199 6.08 -7.69 11.40
N HIS A 200 5.42 -7.42 10.28
CA HIS A 200 5.76 -8.00 8.98
C HIS A 200 7.19 -7.62 8.55
N PRO A 201 8.07 -8.61 8.22
CA PRO A 201 9.49 -8.33 7.90
C PRO A 201 9.69 -7.35 6.76
N MET A 202 8.89 -7.46 5.70
CA MET A 202 8.90 -6.52 4.58
C MET A 202 8.62 -5.08 5.03
N GLY A 203 7.75 -4.89 6.06
CA GLY A 203 7.51 -3.58 6.64
C GLY A 203 8.71 -3.01 7.40
N ILE A 204 9.58 -3.86 7.95
CA ILE A 204 10.83 -3.42 8.59
C ILE A 204 11.78 -2.87 7.53
N THR A 205 11.97 -3.62 6.46
CA THR A 205 12.75 -3.19 5.29
C THR A 205 12.20 -1.89 4.72
N ASP A 206 10.91 -1.81 4.46
CA ASP A 206 10.26 -0.63 3.88
C ASP A 206 10.50 0.65 4.70
N LYS A 207 10.60 0.56 6.03
CA LYS A 207 10.86 1.73 6.89
C LYS A 207 12.35 2.09 6.99
N PHE A 208 13.25 1.17 6.67
CA PHE A 208 14.68 1.46 6.55
C PHE A 208 15.06 2.02 5.18
N LEU A 209 14.38 1.62 4.12
CA LEU A 209 14.75 1.98 2.75
C LEU A 209 14.87 3.49 2.46
N PRO A 210 14.08 4.41 3.04
CA PRO A 210 14.32 5.84 2.88
C PRO A 210 15.72 6.29 3.31
N PHE A 211 16.23 5.70 4.38
CA PHE A 211 17.60 5.93 4.84
C PHE A 211 18.61 5.35 3.84
N LEU A 212 18.39 4.14 3.36
CA LEU A 212 19.21 3.53 2.32
C LEU A 212 19.32 4.44 1.09
N HIS A 213 18.18 4.94 0.60
CA HIS A 213 18.12 5.83 -0.56
C HIS A 213 18.76 7.19 -0.28
N ALA A 214 18.64 7.73 0.96
CA ALA A 214 19.31 8.97 1.34
C ALA A 214 20.84 8.85 1.28
N TRP A 215 21.40 7.65 1.39
CA TRP A 215 22.82 7.34 1.18
C TRP A 215 23.18 7.01 -0.27
N ASP A 216 22.26 7.18 -1.22
CA ASP A 216 22.45 6.79 -2.63
C ASP A 216 22.77 5.30 -2.79
N ALA A 217 22.10 4.49 -2.00
CA ALA A 217 22.16 3.03 -2.08
C ALA A 217 20.83 2.46 -2.56
N VAL A 218 20.87 1.26 -3.12
CA VAL A 218 19.69 0.55 -3.60
C VAL A 218 19.49 -0.74 -2.82
N PHE A 219 18.23 -1.16 -2.73
CA PHE A 219 17.82 -2.37 -2.02
C PHE A 219 18.41 -3.66 -2.61
N VAL A 220 18.43 -3.76 -3.93
CA VAL A 220 19.01 -4.85 -4.70
C VAL A 220 19.34 -4.30 -6.10
N ASP A 221 20.15 -5.01 -6.88
CA ASP A 221 20.36 -4.67 -8.29
C ASP A 221 19.01 -4.49 -9.00
N PRO A 222 18.69 -3.31 -9.57
CA PRO A 222 17.44 -3.07 -10.27
C PRO A 222 17.15 -4.04 -11.43
N SER A 223 18.20 -4.70 -11.97
CA SER A 223 18.06 -5.76 -12.98
C SER A 223 17.87 -7.16 -12.40
N TYR A 224 17.91 -7.29 -11.06
CA TYR A 224 17.82 -8.54 -10.31
C TYR A 224 18.83 -9.63 -10.73
N LYS A 225 19.99 -9.22 -11.21
CA LYS A 225 21.06 -10.16 -11.59
C LYS A 225 22.05 -10.43 -10.46
N LYS A 226 22.17 -9.49 -9.51
CA LYS A 226 23.14 -9.55 -8.42
C LYS A 226 22.55 -9.02 -7.13
N ALA A 227 22.99 -9.55 -6.02
CA ALA A 227 22.76 -8.99 -4.70
C ALA A 227 24.05 -8.41 -4.13
N GLN A 228 25.17 -9.13 -4.27
CA GLN A 228 26.47 -8.67 -3.80
C GLN A 228 26.93 -7.39 -4.52
N GLY A 229 27.49 -6.47 -3.76
CA GLY A 229 27.89 -5.15 -4.25
C GLY A 229 26.74 -4.12 -4.29
N PHE A 230 25.49 -4.54 -4.16
CA PHE A 230 24.31 -3.68 -4.03
C PHE A 230 23.79 -3.73 -2.59
N VAL A 231 23.31 -4.88 -2.13
CA VAL A 231 22.80 -5.09 -0.76
C VAL A 231 23.86 -4.73 0.29
N ASN A 232 25.10 -5.13 0.08
CA ASN A 232 26.25 -4.87 0.95
C ASN A 232 27.21 -3.81 0.37
N SER A 233 26.68 -2.84 -0.40
CA SER A 233 27.50 -1.70 -0.85
C SER A 233 27.98 -0.86 0.33
N LYS A 234 29.08 -0.11 0.17
CA LYS A 234 29.60 0.81 1.18
C LYS A 234 28.50 1.77 1.66
N ASN A 235 27.73 2.34 0.74
CA ASN A 235 26.63 3.25 1.06
C ASN A 235 25.52 2.56 1.87
N ALA A 236 25.18 1.30 1.55
CA ALA A 236 24.19 0.53 2.30
C ALA A 236 24.67 0.22 3.74
N ILE A 237 25.96 -0.12 3.89
CA ILE A 237 26.58 -0.37 5.20
C ILE A 237 26.58 0.92 6.04
N GLU A 238 26.96 2.07 5.46
CA GLU A 238 26.92 3.37 6.14
C GLU A 238 25.50 3.73 6.59
N ALA A 239 24.50 3.54 5.71
CA ALA A 239 23.08 3.80 6.03
C ALA A 239 22.56 2.92 7.18
N LEU A 240 22.84 1.62 7.15
CA LEU A 240 22.38 0.71 8.21
C LEU A 240 23.15 0.92 9.50
N THR A 241 24.43 1.29 9.45
CA THR A 241 25.21 1.69 10.62
C THR A 241 24.58 2.91 11.29
N PHE A 242 24.29 3.97 10.52
CA PHE A 242 23.61 5.16 11.04
C PHE A 242 22.27 4.81 11.70
N TYR A 243 21.45 4.00 11.02
CA TYR A 243 20.14 3.60 11.51
C TYR A 243 20.23 2.78 12.82
N GLY A 244 21.18 1.85 12.89
CA GLY A 244 21.46 1.06 14.09
C GLY A 244 22.05 1.88 15.24
N ASP A 245 22.92 2.85 14.92
CA ASP A 245 23.53 3.74 15.90
C ASP A 245 22.51 4.63 16.62
N MET A 246 21.37 4.96 16.00
CA MET A 246 20.27 5.66 16.69
C MET A 246 19.78 4.88 17.92
N VAL A 247 19.78 3.55 17.85
CA VAL A 247 19.39 2.65 18.97
C VAL A 247 20.61 2.37 19.86
N ASN A 248 21.70 1.85 19.31
CA ASN A 248 22.77 1.22 20.06
C ASN A 248 23.78 2.18 20.65
N LYS A 249 24.11 3.26 19.93
CA LYS A 249 25.12 4.23 20.31
C LYS A 249 24.52 5.53 20.86
N HIS A 250 23.58 6.11 20.13
CA HIS A 250 23.02 7.42 20.50
C HIS A 250 21.85 7.31 21.47
N LYS A 251 21.26 6.11 21.64
CA LYS A 251 20.16 5.86 22.58
C LYS A 251 18.97 6.82 22.40
N VAL A 252 18.66 7.21 21.16
CA VAL A 252 17.52 8.10 20.85
C VAL A 252 16.27 7.34 20.44
N VAL A 253 16.34 6.03 20.41
CA VAL A 253 15.25 5.11 20.04
C VAL A 253 15.08 4.05 21.12
N SER A 254 13.83 3.80 21.54
CA SER A 254 13.46 2.63 22.34
C SER A 254 12.80 1.57 21.45
N LEU A 255 13.20 0.32 21.56
CA LEU A 255 12.56 -0.82 20.90
C LEU A 255 11.40 -1.41 21.73
N GLU A 256 10.89 -0.66 22.73
CA GLU A 256 9.81 -1.11 23.63
C GLU A 256 8.50 -0.32 23.40
N VAL A 257 8.53 0.80 22.67
CA VAL A 257 7.40 1.74 22.55
C VAL A 257 6.35 1.38 21.47
N GLY A 258 6.53 0.27 20.78
CA GLY A 258 5.61 -0.14 19.72
C GLY A 258 6.05 0.26 18.31
N ASN A 259 5.15 0.10 17.33
CA ASN A 259 5.38 0.58 15.98
C ASN A 259 5.45 2.11 15.96
N PRO A 260 6.18 2.72 14.99
CA PRO A 260 6.37 4.17 14.97
C PRO A 260 5.07 4.98 15.00
N GLU A 261 4.05 4.55 14.25
CA GLU A 261 2.74 5.22 14.20
C GLU A 261 1.99 5.19 15.52
N ASP A 262 2.05 4.06 16.25
CA ASP A 262 1.45 3.93 17.57
C ASP A 262 2.21 4.76 18.59
N ALA A 263 3.55 4.63 18.61
CA ALA A 263 4.41 5.39 19.51
C ALA A 263 4.27 6.91 19.31
N PHE A 264 4.18 7.37 18.06
CA PHE A 264 3.98 8.78 17.73
C PHE A 264 2.60 9.27 18.19
N SER A 265 1.54 8.51 17.90
CA SER A 265 0.17 8.85 18.33
C SER A 265 -0.01 8.87 19.84
N GLN A 266 0.77 8.07 20.58
CA GLN A 266 0.79 8.01 22.04
C GLN A 266 1.81 8.98 22.66
N LYS A 267 2.48 9.83 21.87
CA LYS A 267 3.53 10.76 22.32
C LYS A 267 4.76 10.07 22.93
N LEU A 268 4.99 8.81 22.60
CA LEU A 268 6.17 8.03 22.98
C LEU A 268 7.31 8.12 21.97
N ALA A 269 7.07 8.73 20.80
CA ALA A 269 8.08 9.09 19.82
C ALA A 269 7.84 10.52 19.30
N ALA A 270 8.92 11.29 19.15
CA ALA A 270 8.85 12.69 18.70
C ALA A 270 8.84 12.83 17.19
N MET A 271 9.49 11.90 16.48
CA MET A 271 9.55 11.85 15.03
C MET A 271 9.32 10.43 14.54
N MET A 272 8.85 10.29 13.30
CA MET A 272 8.77 9.02 12.58
C MET A 272 8.78 9.25 11.08
N THR A 273 9.10 8.21 10.29
CA THR A 273 8.76 8.17 8.87
C THR A 273 7.53 7.29 8.64
N ARG A 274 6.59 7.81 7.85
CA ARG A 274 5.38 7.11 7.43
C ARG A 274 4.88 7.64 6.09
N GLU A 275 4.13 6.81 5.39
CA GLU A 275 3.37 7.19 4.20
C GLU A 275 2.26 8.17 4.58
N SER A 276 1.68 8.83 3.58
CA SER A 276 0.61 9.83 3.74
C SER A 276 -0.61 9.33 4.55
N TRP A 277 -0.88 8.01 4.54
CA TRP A 277 -1.95 7.42 5.37
C TRP A 277 -1.70 7.57 6.89
N GLY A 278 -0.47 7.87 7.30
CA GLY A 278 -0.15 8.22 8.68
C GLY A 278 -0.91 9.45 9.18
N VAL A 279 -1.30 10.38 8.29
CA VAL A 279 -2.08 11.58 8.67
C VAL A 279 -3.42 11.20 9.30
N PRO A 280 -4.36 10.52 8.61
CA PRO A 280 -5.62 10.14 9.23
C PRO A 280 -5.42 9.16 10.40
N TYR A 281 -4.38 8.35 10.39
CA TYR A 281 -4.07 7.44 11.50
C TYR A 281 -3.76 8.22 12.79
N VAL A 282 -2.82 9.17 12.72
CA VAL A 282 -2.45 10.01 13.89
C VAL A 282 -3.63 10.87 14.33
N GLN A 283 -4.37 11.48 13.41
CA GLN A 283 -5.55 12.28 13.75
C GLN A 283 -6.64 11.49 14.47
N THR A 284 -6.75 10.19 14.20
CA THR A 284 -7.74 9.31 14.82
C THR A 284 -7.24 8.72 16.14
N ARG A 285 -5.97 8.32 16.22
CA ARG A 285 -5.40 7.61 17.39
C ARG A 285 -4.76 8.52 18.43
N GLY A 286 -4.33 9.71 18.00
CA GLY A 286 -3.73 10.74 18.85
C GLY A 286 -4.30 12.11 18.48
N PRO A 287 -5.60 12.38 18.70
CA PRO A 287 -6.26 13.61 18.24
C PRO A 287 -5.69 14.89 18.86
N ASP A 288 -4.99 14.78 19.98
CA ASP A 288 -4.29 15.84 20.68
C ASP A 288 -2.80 15.98 20.29
N VAL A 289 -2.32 15.19 19.33
CA VAL A 289 -0.96 15.28 18.79
C VAL A 289 -0.91 16.38 17.74
N LYS A 290 -0.19 17.45 18.03
CA LYS A 290 0.12 18.49 17.05
C LYS A 290 1.37 18.07 16.28
N PHE A 291 1.27 18.04 14.94
CA PHE A 291 2.38 17.59 14.11
C PHE A 291 2.43 18.32 12.78
N LYS A 292 3.61 18.30 12.20
CA LYS A 292 3.88 18.69 10.80
C LYS A 292 4.50 17.52 10.06
N VAL A 293 4.33 17.54 8.74
CA VAL A 293 4.88 16.53 7.84
C VAL A 293 5.78 17.22 6.84
N PHE A 294 6.95 16.64 6.63
CA PHE A 294 7.99 17.16 5.76
C PHE A 294 8.49 16.06 4.82
N PRO A 295 9.10 16.41 3.69
CA PRO A 295 9.90 15.45 2.94
C PRO A 295 11.00 14.87 3.82
N LEU A 296 11.36 13.60 3.63
CA LEU A 296 12.50 13.05 4.35
C LEU A 296 13.79 13.80 3.94
N SER A 297 14.59 14.10 4.94
CA SER A 297 15.85 14.82 4.79
C SER A 297 16.89 13.99 4.01
N PRO A 298 17.70 14.61 3.17
CA PRO A 298 18.79 13.93 2.46
C PRO A 298 19.92 13.51 3.41
N MET A 299 20.85 12.69 2.87
CA MET A 299 22.20 12.52 3.40
C MET A 299 23.22 12.77 2.28
N LYS A 300 23.29 11.85 1.31
CA LYS A 300 24.06 12.04 0.06
C LYS A 300 23.15 12.53 -1.07
N VAL A 301 21.90 12.07 -1.09
CA VAL A 301 20.88 12.45 -2.06
C VAL A 301 19.54 12.67 -1.37
N ALA A 302 18.68 13.47 -1.99
CA ALA A 302 17.29 13.62 -1.53
C ALA A 302 16.45 12.44 -2.03
N PRO A 303 15.90 11.59 -1.13
CA PRO A 303 15.06 10.49 -1.57
C PRO A 303 13.76 11.01 -2.20
N GLY A 304 13.36 10.38 -3.31
CA GLY A 304 12.11 10.65 -4.01
C GLY A 304 11.00 9.66 -3.66
N PRO A 305 9.85 9.73 -4.35
CA PRO A 305 8.75 8.79 -4.16
C PRO A 305 9.16 7.36 -4.50
N TRP A 306 8.90 6.43 -3.61
CA TRP A 306 9.06 5.00 -3.84
C TRP A 306 8.40 4.20 -2.70
N THR A 307 8.10 2.94 -2.95
CA THR A 307 7.54 2.01 -1.97
C THR A 307 7.91 0.56 -2.29
N LEU A 308 8.09 -0.26 -1.25
CA LEU A 308 8.14 -1.73 -1.38
C LEU A 308 6.75 -2.35 -1.42
N PHE A 309 5.74 -1.61 -0.99
CA PHE A 309 4.35 -2.05 -0.99
C PHE A 309 3.55 -1.33 -2.08
N PRO A 310 3.79 -1.64 -3.38
CA PRO A 310 3.02 -1.06 -4.47
C PRO A 310 1.63 -1.71 -4.53
N PHE A 311 0.86 -1.57 -3.44
CA PHE A 311 -0.47 -2.17 -3.35
C PHE A 311 -1.41 -1.59 -4.39
N SER A 312 -2.19 -2.48 -5.00
CA SER A 312 -3.19 -2.16 -6.00
C SER A 312 -4.43 -3.03 -5.84
N GLU A 313 -5.56 -2.52 -6.26
CA GLU A 313 -6.83 -3.24 -6.26
C GLU A 313 -6.93 -4.08 -7.53
N MET A 314 -7.04 -5.38 -7.39
CA MET A 314 -7.02 -6.38 -8.46
C MET A 314 -8.29 -7.20 -8.49
N VAL A 315 -8.54 -7.84 -9.64
CA VAL A 315 -9.61 -8.83 -9.82
C VAL A 315 -9.01 -10.23 -9.77
N TYR A 316 -9.66 -11.14 -9.06
CA TYR A 316 -9.24 -12.54 -9.00
C TYR A 316 -9.46 -13.21 -10.36
N LYS A 317 -8.40 -13.78 -10.92
CA LYS A 317 -8.38 -14.34 -12.29
C LYS A 317 -9.42 -15.45 -12.52
N GLN A 318 -9.75 -16.23 -11.49
CA GLN A 318 -10.71 -17.34 -11.58
C GLN A 318 -12.09 -16.98 -11.04
N SER A 319 -12.35 -15.72 -10.69
CA SER A 319 -13.69 -15.27 -10.32
C SER A 319 -14.68 -15.48 -11.48
N PRO A 320 -15.85 -16.08 -11.24
CA PRO A 320 -16.93 -16.14 -12.22
C PRO A 320 -17.51 -14.75 -12.55
N ASN A 321 -17.25 -13.77 -11.68
CA ASN A 321 -17.81 -12.42 -11.75
C ASN A 321 -16.83 -11.37 -12.26
N LYS A 322 -15.72 -11.78 -12.92
CA LYS A 322 -14.65 -10.88 -13.36
C LYS A 322 -15.13 -9.65 -14.14
N LYS A 323 -16.06 -9.87 -15.08
CA LYS A 323 -16.60 -8.77 -15.88
C LYS A 323 -17.29 -7.74 -14.97
N LEU A 324 -18.13 -8.19 -14.05
CA LEU A 324 -18.84 -7.31 -13.12
C LEU A 324 -17.87 -6.58 -12.17
N ALA A 325 -16.79 -7.26 -11.73
CA ALA A 325 -15.77 -6.68 -10.90
C ALA A 325 -14.99 -5.56 -11.65
N TRP A 326 -14.63 -5.78 -12.92
CA TRP A 326 -14.01 -4.73 -13.74
C TRP A 326 -14.98 -3.58 -14.05
N ASP A 327 -16.28 -3.86 -14.24
CA ASP A 327 -17.30 -2.83 -14.41
C ASP A 327 -17.46 -1.98 -13.13
N PHE A 328 -17.37 -2.59 -11.95
CA PHE A 328 -17.31 -1.86 -10.67
C PHE A 328 -16.06 -0.99 -10.56
N TYR A 329 -14.90 -1.47 -10.96
CA TYR A 329 -13.69 -0.65 -10.98
C TYR A 329 -13.77 0.50 -11.99
N ARG A 330 -14.38 0.33 -13.15
CA ARG A 330 -14.69 1.45 -14.08
C ARG A 330 -15.61 2.48 -13.43
N PHE A 331 -16.62 2.03 -12.70
CA PHE A 331 -17.51 2.92 -11.97
C PHE A 331 -16.78 3.72 -10.89
N LEU A 332 -15.82 3.15 -10.20
CA LEU A 332 -14.98 3.85 -9.22
C LEU A 332 -13.95 4.77 -9.89
N TRP A 333 -13.46 4.44 -11.08
CA TRP A 333 -12.35 5.11 -11.75
C TRP A 333 -12.84 6.29 -12.60
N THR A 334 -13.47 7.25 -11.93
CA THR A 334 -13.82 8.56 -12.49
C THR A 334 -13.26 9.65 -11.59
N LYS A 335 -12.99 10.84 -12.15
CA LYS A 335 -12.43 11.97 -11.39
C LYS A 335 -13.23 12.27 -10.13
N ASP A 336 -14.57 12.33 -10.25
CA ASP A 336 -15.44 12.73 -9.14
C ASP A 336 -15.50 11.66 -8.04
N ARG A 337 -15.56 10.38 -8.41
CA ARG A 337 -15.60 9.28 -7.44
C ARG A 337 -14.25 9.05 -6.76
N GLU A 338 -13.17 9.21 -7.48
CA GLU A 338 -11.84 9.16 -6.92
C GLU A 338 -11.64 10.32 -5.92
N LEU A 339 -12.10 11.52 -6.25
CA LEU A 339 -12.08 12.66 -5.35
C LEU A 339 -12.95 12.42 -4.10
N GLU A 340 -14.18 11.95 -4.28
CA GLU A 340 -15.09 11.59 -3.17
C GLU A 340 -14.44 10.57 -2.24
N ARG A 341 -13.91 9.48 -2.82
CA ARG A 341 -13.25 8.40 -2.10
C ARG A 341 -12.10 8.92 -1.23
N HIS A 342 -11.16 9.63 -1.83
CA HIS A 342 -9.98 10.09 -1.12
C HIS A 342 -10.30 11.17 -0.08
N LYS A 343 -11.30 12.01 -0.35
CA LYS A 343 -11.81 12.98 0.63
C LYS A 343 -12.45 12.28 1.84
N GLU A 344 -13.32 11.30 1.64
CA GLU A 344 -13.95 10.54 2.74
C GLU A 344 -12.93 9.74 3.53
N GLN A 345 -11.95 9.14 2.87
CA GLN A 345 -10.88 8.36 3.51
C GLN A 345 -9.77 9.23 4.12
N ASN A 346 -9.78 10.54 3.85
CA ASN A 346 -8.70 11.46 4.15
C ASN A 346 -7.32 10.96 3.64
N MET A 347 -7.31 10.39 2.43
CA MET A 347 -6.13 9.84 1.77
C MET A 347 -5.67 10.78 0.64
N ALA A 348 -4.40 10.66 0.23
CA ALA A 348 -3.91 11.41 -0.92
C ALA A 348 -4.46 10.82 -2.22
N PRO A 349 -5.05 11.63 -3.13
CA PRO A 349 -5.56 11.18 -4.41
C PRO A 349 -4.47 10.58 -5.30
N VAL A 350 -4.84 9.59 -6.09
CA VAL A 350 -3.96 8.99 -7.11
C VAL A 350 -4.04 9.72 -8.44
N MET A 351 -5.16 10.41 -8.71
CA MET A 351 -5.35 11.20 -9.93
C MET A 351 -4.73 12.58 -9.79
N VAL A 352 -3.87 12.94 -10.76
CA VAL A 352 -3.20 14.25 -10.81
C VAL A 352 -4.23 15.39 -10.73
N ALA A 353 -5.37 15.25 -11.41
CA ALA A 353 -6.41 16.27 -11.46
C ALA A 353 -7.10 16.56 -10.12
N ASN A 354 -6.95 15.68 -9.13
CA ASN A 354 -7.58 15.78 -7.80
C ASN A 354 -6.59 16.17 -6.70
N PHE A 355 -5.28 16.21 -7.01
CA PHE A 355 -4.25 16.47 -6.00
C PHE A 355 -4.37 17.84 -5.32
N ASP A 356 -4.74 18.87 -6.08
CA ASP A 356 -4.89 20.24 -5.56
C ASP A 356 -6.29 20.56 -5.02
N ALA A 357 -7.11 19.54 -4.75
CA ALA A 357 -8.45 19.72 -4.17
C ALA A 357 -8.39 20.42 -2.80
N PRO A 358 -9.43 21.18 -2.40
CA PRO A 358 -9.42 21.94 -1.15
C PRO A 358 -9.09 21.11 0.10
N PHE A 359 -9.60 19.87 0.19
CA PHE A 359 -9.32 19.00 1.32
C PHE A 359 -7.84 18.60 1.40
N MET A 360 -7.16 18.43 0.25
CA MET A 360 -5.74 18.12 0.20
C MET A 360 -4.90 19.29 0.68
N LYS A 361 -5.22 20.52 0.25
CA LYS A 361 -4.53 21.73 0.70
C LYS A 361 -4.64 21.97 2.20
N ALA A 362 -5.68 21.43 2.85
CA ALA A 362 -5.88 21.49 4.29
C ALA A 362 -5.11 20.41 5.08
N ARG A 363 -4.55 19.40 4.39
CA ARG A 363 -3.81 18.31 5.03
C ARG A 363 -2.40 18.76 5.46
N PRO A 364 -1.90 18.28 6.62
CA PRO A 364 -0.57 18.66 7.11
C PRO A 364 0.59 18.16 6.23
N ASP A 365 0.35 17.18 5.35
CA ASP A 365 1.34 16.58 4.45
C ASP A 365 1.28 17.12 3.01
N TYR A 366 0.36 18.03 2.69
CA TYR A 366 0.16 18.50 1.31
C TYR A 366 1.43 19.08 0.68
N GLU A 367 2.11 20.01 1.35
CA GLU A 367 3.33 20.62 0.82
C GLU A 367 4.50 19.61 0.75
N ALA A 368 4.58 18.69 1.71
CA ALA A 368 5.57 17.61 1.68
C ALA A 368 5.37 16.67 0.48
N LEU A 369 4.13 16.27 0.23
CA LEU A 369 3.77 15.45 -0.94
C LEU A 369 4.11 16.17 -2.25
N LYS A 370 3.73 17.44 -2.34
CA LYS A 370 4.01 18.28 -3.51
C LYS A 370 5.51 18.41 -3.80
N GLU A 371 6.32 18.56 -2.77
CA GLU A 371 7.77 18.60 -2.90
C GLU A 371 8.33 17.23 -3.33
N MET A 372 7.88 16.15 -2.70
CA MET A 372 8.32 14.80 -3.03
C MET A 372 7.98 14.41 -4.47
N LEU A 373 6.78 14.78 -4.96
CA LEU A 373 6.33 14.48 -6.33
C LEU A 373 7.17 15.16 -7.42
N LYS A 374 7.93 16.21 -7.08
CA LYS A 374 8.90 16.85 -8.01
C LYS A 374 10.22 16.10 -8.09
N ARG A 375 10.51 15.23 -7.13
CA ARG A 375 11.76 14.48 -7.07
C ARG A 375 11.72 13.29 -8.02
N LYS A 376 12.89 12.84 -8.46
CA LYS A 376 12.99 11.64 -9.29
C LYS A 376 12.47 10.43 -8.50
N PRO A 377 11.53 9.64 -9.03
CA PRO A 377 11.07 8.43 -8.38
C PRO A 377 12.21 7.43 -8.17
N GLY A 378 12.20 6.77 -7.03
CA GLY A 378 13.08 5.64 -6.75
C GLY A 378 12.78 4.42 -7.65
N PRO A 379 13.61 3.39 -7.60
CA PRO A 379 13.38 2.16 -8.36
C PRO A 379 12.10 1.46 -7.84
N VAL A 380 11.38 0.81 -8.75
CA VAL A 380 10.29 -0.12 -8.39
C VAL A 380 10.90 -1.51 -8.25
N TYR A 381 10.57 -2.20 -7.17
CA TYR A 381 11.00 -3.56 -6.88
C TYR A 381 9.85 -4.53 -7.17
N ASP A 382 9.79 -5.05 -8.38
CA ASP A 382 8.69 -5.88 -8.91
C ASP A 382 9.10 -7.33 -9.18
N HIS A 383 10.13 -7.82 -8.50
CA HIS A 383 10.57 -9.21 -8.64
C HIS A 383 9.57 -10.17 -7.96
N PRO A 384 9.25 -11.35 -8.56
CA PRO A 384 8.34 -12.33 -7.96
C PRO A 384 8.73 -12.76 -6.54
N LYS A 385 10.03 -12.80 -6.22
CA LYS A 385 10.55 -13.11 -4.87
C LYS A 385 10.81 -11.85 -4.01
N CYS A 386 10.16 -10.72 -4.31
CA CYS A 386 10.41 -9.47 -3.59
C CYS A 386 10.12 -9.59 -2.09
N ASN A 387 9.09 -10.37 -1.71
CA ASN A 387 8.75 -10.59 -0.30
C ASN A 387 9.87 -11.33 0.45
N GLU A 388 10.43 -12.38 -0.15
CA GLU A 388 11.54 -13.16 0.44
C GLU A 388 12.83 -12.33 0.49
N ILE A 389 13.10 -11.55 -0.55
CA ILE A 389 14.23 -10.62 -0.60
C ILE A 389 14.10 -9.56 0.50
N ALA A 390 12.93 -8.95 0.62
CA ALA A 390 12.64 -7.94 1.64
C ALA A 390 12.72 -8.53 3.06
N THR A 391 12.27 -9.77 3.24
CA THR A 391 12.40 -10.49 4.52
C THR A 391 13.86 -10.69 4.89
N ALA A 392 14.67 -11.17 3.95
CA ALA A 392 16.11 -11.38 4.19
C ALA A 392 16.84 -10.07 4.54
N TYR A 393 16.42 -8.97 3.92
CA TYR A 393 16.95 -7.65 4.23
C TYR A 393 16.47 -7.14 5.59
N GLY A 394 15.18 -7.31 5.89
CA GLY A 394 14.59 -6.93 7.18
C GLY A 394 15.19 -7.67 8.36
N ASP A 395 15.53 -8.94 8.20
CA ASP A 395 16.26 -9.73 9.21
C ASP A 395 17.62 -9.07 9.52
N SER A 396 18.35 -8.58 8.50
CA SER A 396 19.63 -7.89 8.70
C SER A 396 19.47 -6.54 9.42
N VAL A 397 18.39 -5.81 9.11
CA VAL A 397 18.05 -4.57 9.83
C VAL A 397 17.78 -4.87 11.31
N LEU A 398 17.01 -5.91 11.61
CA LEU A 398 16.74 -6.34 13.00
C LEU A 398 17.99 -6.77 13.73
N ASP A 399 18.89 -7.53 13.09
CA ASP A 399 20.15 -7.95 13.71
C ASP A 399 20.99 -6.74 14.16
N VAL A 400 21.00 -5.67 13.36
CA VAL A 400 21.71 -4.42 13.71
C VAL A 400 20.96 -3.62 14.77
N LEU A 401 19.63 -3.48 14.67
CA LEU A 401 18.84 -2.74 15.67
C LEU A 401 18.96 -3.38 17.07
N TYR A 402 18.97 -4.73 17.14
CA TYR A 402 19.13 -5.45 18.39
C TYR A 402 20.60 -5.62 18.83
N GLY A 403 21.56 -5.06 18.10
CA GLY A 403 22.99 -5.15 18.43
C GLY A 403 23.58 -6.56 18.30
N ARG A 404 22.94 -7.48 17.58
CA ARG A 404 23.39 -8.85 17.37
C ARG A 404 24.56 -8.94 16.39
N LYS A 405 24.56 -8.04 15.38
CA LYS A 405 25.60 -7.94 14.35
C LYS A 405 25.87 -6.46 14.02
N ASN A 406 27.06 -6.17 13.53
CA ASN A 406 27.30 -4.90 12.85
C ASN A 406 26.69 -4.88 11.44
N ALA A 407 26.53 -3.72 10.84
CA ALA A 407 25.88 -3.55 9.55
C ALA A 407 26.60 -4.28 8.41
N GLU A 408 27.93 -4.31 8.43
CA GLU A 408 28.74 -4.98 7.41
C GLU A 408 28.47 -6.49 7.38
N THR A 409 28.57 -7.15 8.53
CA THR A 409 28.29 -8.59 8.67
C THR A 409 26.85 -8.91 8.31
N ALA A 410 25.88 -8.14 8.83
CA ALA A 410 24.47 -8.36 8.58
C ALA A 410 24.10 -8.27 7.08
N LEU A 411 24.60 -7.22 6.40
CA LEU A 411 24.34 -7.03 4.97
C LEU A 411 25.12 -7.99 4.08
N LEU A 412 26.31 -8.43 4.49
CA LEU A 412 27.05 -9.47 3.77
C LEU A 412 26.26 -10.79 3.76
N GLU A 413 25.76 -11.24 4.90
CA GLU A 413 24.96 -12.45 5.01
C GLU A 413 23.63 -12.31 4.22
N ALA A 414 22.95 -11.15 4.32
CA ALA A 414 21.76 -10.88 3.54
C ALA A 414 22.05 -10.94 2.03
N SER A 415 23.15 -10.33 1.57
CA SER A 415 23.55 -10.34 0.16
C SER A 415 23.76 -11.76 -0.36
N MET A 416 24.40 -12.62 0.41
CA MET A 416 24.62 -14.02 0.05
C MET A 416 23.31 -14.83 0.01
N ARG A 417 22.38 -14.56 0.92
CA ARG A 417 21.06 -15.19 0.95
C ARG A 417 20.23 -14.73 -0.26
N ILE A 418 20.18 -13.44 -0.54
CA ILE A 418 19.45 -12.84 -1.67
C ILE A 418 20.05 -13.29 -3.01
N GLU A 419 21.37 -13.36 -3.14
CA GLU A 419 22.05 -13.86 -4.34
C GLU A 419 21.57 -15.26 -4.73
N ARG A 420 21.31 -16.14 -3.76
CA ARG A 420 20.74 -17.48 -4.00
C ARG A 420 19.28 -17.44 -4.46
N MET A 421 18.52 -16.44 -4.04
CA MET A 421 17.13 -16.27 -4.47
C MET A 421 17.01 -15.74 -5.89
N LEU A 422 18.01 -14.99 -6.37
CA LEU A 422 18.02 -14.44 -7.73
C LEU A 422 18.43 -15.45 -8.80
N LYS A 423 19.05 -16.55 -8.41
CA LYS A 423 19.40 -17.70 -9.29
C LYS A 423 18.23 -18.67 -9.39
#